data_728c9a03340422204c224c19a50cc2f7
#
_entry.id   728c9a03340422204c224c19a50cc2f7
#
_cell.length_a   1.000
_cell.length_b   1.000
_cell.length_c   1.000
_cell.angle_alpha   90.00
_cell.angle_beta   90.00
_cell.angle_gamma   90.00
#
_symmetry.space_group_name_H-M   'P 1'
#
loop_
_entity.id
_entity.type
_entity.pdbx_description
1 polymer ?
#
loop_
_entity_poly.entity_id
_entity_poly.type
_entity_poly.pdbx_seq_one_letter_code
_entity_poly.pdbx_strand_id
1 'polypeptide(L)'
;MCGRFAQAQTREEYLAYLADEADRDIAYDPEPIGRFNVAPGTKVLLLSERDEQLHLDPVFWGYAPGWWDKPPLINARVETAATSRMFKPLWQHGRAICFADGWFEWKKEGDKKQPYFIHRADGQPIFMAAIGSTPFERGDEAEGFLIVTSAADKGLVDIHDRRPLVLSPEAAREWMRQDVGGKEAEEIIADGAVPADKFIWHAVTRAVGNVKNQGPELIEPVT
;
A
#
# COMPACT_ATOMS: atom_id res chain seq x y z
N MET A 1 9.43 6.53 4.62
CA MET A 1 9.31 5.56 3.51
C MET A 1 8.47 4.39 4.01
N CYS A 2 7.39 4.07 3.30
CA CYS A 2 6.50 2.98 3.73
C CYS A 2 7.14 1.62 3.46
N GLY A 3 7.68 1.01 4.51
CA GLY A 3 8.35 -0.28 4.45
C GLY A 3 7.75 -1.35 5.36
N ARG A 4 6.62 -1.05 6.00
CA ARG A 4 5.93 -2.00 6.87
C ARG A 4 4.48 -1.58 7.07
N PHE A 5 3.55 -2.51 7.01
CA PHE A 5 2.13 -2.21 7.28
C PHE A 5 1.39 -3.41 7.86
N ALA A 6 0.14 -3.19 8.27
CA ALA A 6 -0.74 -4.24 8.75
C ALA A 6 -1.87 -4.50 7.75
N GLN A 7 -2.10 -5.78 7.44
CA GLN A 7 -3.18 -6.25 6.58
C GLN A 7 -3.84 -7.43 7.30
N ALA A 8 -4.69 -7.11 8.28
CA ALA A 8 -5.14 -8.08 9.27
C ALA A 8 -6.62 -8.42 9.21
N GLN A 9 -7.46 -7.59 8.60
CA GLN A 9 -8.89 -7.81 8.50
C GLN A 9 -9.25 -8.90 7.48
N THR A 10 -10.53 -9.19 7.34
CA THR A 10 -11.01 -10.09 6.28
C THR A 10 -11.00 -9.37 4.94
N ARG A 11 -10.91 -10.12 3.85
CA ARG A 11 -11.03 -9.57 2.50
C ARG A 11 -12.33 -8.79 2.33
N GLU A 12 -13.41 -9.32 2.87
CA GLU A 12 -14.75 -8.72 2.75
C GLU A 12 -14.82 -7.34 3.41
N GLU A 13 -14.15 -7.16 4.55
CA GLU A 13 -14.12 -5.88 5.24
C GLU A 13 -13.46 -4.77 4.41
N TYR A 14 -12.40 -5.11 3.66
CA TYR A 14 -11.76 -4.14 2.77
C TYR A 14 -12.59 -3.92 1.50
N LEU A 15 -13.09 -5.00 0.89
CA LEU A 15 -13.79 -4.94 -0.39
C LEU A 15 -15.15 -4.23 -0.29
N ALA A 16 -15.75 -4.23 0.89
CA ALA A 16 -17.03 -3.56 1.13
C ALA A 16 -17.00 -2.05 0.78
N TYR A 17 -15.84 -1.43 0.85
CA TYR A 17 -15.66 -0.01 0.49
C TYR A 17 -15.45 0.23 -1.00
N LEU A 18 -15.14 -0.82 -1.76
CA LEU A 18 -14.61 -0.66 -3.13
C LEU A 18 -15.55 -1.17 -4.22
N ALA A 19 -16.26 -2.26 -4.00
CA ALA A 19 -17.02 -2.89 -5.07
C ALA A 19 -18.09 -3.85 -4.55
N ASP A 20 -19.19 -3.93 -5.26
CA ASP A 20 -20.20 -4.96 -5.05
C ASP A 20 -19.69 -6.32 -5.55
N GLU A 21 -20.34 -7.39 -5.13
CA GLU A 21 -19.97 -8.75 -5.54
C GLU A 21 -19.93 -8.95 -7.06
N ALA A 22 -20.82 -8.27 -7.78
CA ALA A 22 -20.88 -8.38 -9.24
C ALA A 22 -19.65 -7.79 -9.94
N ASP A 23 -18.94 -6.87 -9.30
CA ASP A 23 -17.80 -6.17 -9.88
C ASP A 23 -16.46 -6.82 -9.55
N ARG A 24 -16.46 -7.99 -8.94
CA ARG A 24 -15.25 -8.66 -8.52
C ARG A 24 -15.29 -10.16 -8.81
N ASP A 25 -14.15 -10.67 -9.21
CA ASP A 25 -13.88 -12.10 -9.37
C ASP A 25 -12.91 -12.51 -8.26
N ILE A 26 -13.43 -12.57 -7.05
CA ILE A 26 -12.68 -12.88 -5.84
C ILE A 26 -13.50 -13.86 -5.02
N ALA A 27 -12.92 -15.02 -4.72
CA ALA A 27 -13.60 -16.02 -3.91
C ALA A 27 -13.91 -15.48 -2.52
N TYR A 28 -15.12 -15.77 -2.03
CA TYR A 28 -15.50 -15.42 -0.67
C TYR A 28 -14.60 -16.13 0.34
N ASP A 29 -14.05 -15.39 1.28
CA ASP A 29 -13.22 -15.92 2.34
C ASP A 29 -13.49 -15.12 3.63
N PRO A 30 -14.14 -15.73 4.64
CA PRO A 30 -14.46 -15.06 5.90
C PRO A 30 -13.28 -14.99 6.85
N GLU A 31 -12.17 -15.67 6.57
CA GLU A 31 -11.03 -15.70 7.46
C GLU A 31 -10.25 -14.39 7.44
N PRO A 32 -9.86 -13.86 8.61
CA PRO A 32 -8.98 -12.70 8.66
C PRO A 32 -7.65 -13.01 7.96
N ILE A 33 -7.12 -12.04 7.23
CA ILE A 33 -5.78 -12.15 6.62
C ILE A 33 -4.74 -12.28 7.74
N GLY A 34 -4.92 -11.54 8.83
CA GLY A 34 -4.18 -11.75 10.08
C GLY A 34 -2.72 -11.37 10.06
N ARG A 35 -2.30 -10.55 9.09
CA ARG A 35 -0.90 -10.11 8.97
C ARG A 35 -0.75 -8.73 9.60
N PHE A 36 -0.23 -8.69 10.82
CA PHE A 36 -0.04 -7.42 11.54
C PHE A 36 1.30 -6.76 11.25
N ASN A 37 2.17 -7.40 10.47
CA ASN A 37 3.53 -6.91 10.23
C ASN A 37 4.01 -7.36 8.86
N VAL A 38 3.44 -6.76 7.82
CA VAL A 38 3.77 -7.08 6.43
C VAL A 38 5.08 -6.39 6.05
N ALA A 39 6.04 -7.16 5.59
CA ALA A 39 7.37 -6.68 5.21
C ALA A 39 7.61 -6.83 3.70
N PRO A 40 8.48 -5.99 3.11
CA PRO A 40 8.95 -6.19 1.74
C PRO A 40 9.63 -7.54 1.59
N GLY A 41 9.69 -8.03 0.36
CA GLY A 41 10.28 -9.32 0.07
C GLY A 41 9.35 -10.51 0.35
N THR A 42 8.10 -10.24 0.64
CA THR A 42 7.05 -11.25 0.82
C THR A 42 5.93 -11.03 -0.19
N LYS A 43 5.12 -12.06 -0.42
CA LYS A 43 3.90 -11.90 -1.22
C LYS A 43 2.81 -11.26 -0.38
N VAL A 44 2.13 -10.29 -0.97
CA VAL A 44 1.09 -9.48 -0.33
C VAL A 44 -0.14 -9.50 -1.22
N LEU A 45 -1.32 -9.55 -0.63
CA LEU A 45 -2.56 -9.49 -1.38
C LEU A 45 -2.71 -8.11 -2.01
N LEU A 46 -2.75 -8.08 -3.33
CA LEU A 46 -2.82 -6.86 -4.15
C LEU A 46 -4.07 -6.90 -5.01
N LEU A 47 -4.79 -5.78 -5.02
CA LEU A 47 -6.05 -5.64 -5.75
C LEU A 47 -5.80 -4.93 -7.08
N SER A 48 -6.33 -5.48 -8.16
CA SER A 48 -6.21 -4.88 -9.50
C SER A 48 -7.45 -5.20 -10.35
N GLU A 49 -7.65 -4.43 -11.41
CA GLU A 49 -8.73 -4.69 -12.35
C GLU A 49 -8.18 -5.41 -13.58
N ARG A 50 -8.88 -6.44 -14.00
CA ARG A 50 -8.73 -7.06 -15.32
C ARG A 50 -10.05 -7.65 -15.75
N ASP A 51 -10.32 -7.64 -17.05
CA ASP A 51 -11.60 -8.13 -17.61
C ASP A 51 -12.81 -7.46 -16.94
N GLU A 52 -12.67 -6.16 -16.67
CA GLU A 52 -13.71 -5.31 -16.05
C GLU A 52 -14.15 -5.72 -14.65
N GLN A 53 -13.37 -6.58 -13.98
CA GLN A 53 -13.64 -7.02 -12.62
C GLN A 53 -12.38 -6.87 -11.74
N LEU A 54 -12.60 -6.68 -10.44
CA LEU A 54 -11.51 -6.68 -9.48
C LEU A 54 -11.04 -8.10 -9.19
N HIS A 55 -9.73 -8.26 -9.13
CA HIS A 55 -9.06 -9.50 -8.77
C HIS A 55 -8.11 -9.24 -7.61
N LEU A 56 -7.88 -10.25 -6.80
CA LEU A 56 -6.99 -10.18 -5.65
C LEU A 56 -5.95 -11.29 -5.79
N ASP A 57 -4.69 -10.90 -5.91
CA ASP A 57 -3.59 -11.84 -6.13
C ASP A 57 -2.49 -11.64 -5.09
N PRO A 58 -1.80 -12.72 -4.67
CA PRO A 58 -0.58 -12.59 -3.88
C PRO A 58 0.57 -12.18 -4.79
N VAL A 59 1.08 -10.95 -4.60
CA VAL A 59 2.12 -10.35 -5.43
C VAL A 59 3.32 -10.00 -4.56
N PHE A 60 4.51 -10.26 -5.07
CA PHE A 60 5.77 -9.94 -4.39
C PHE A 60 5.90 -8.42 -4.20
N TRP A 61 6.13 -7.99 -2.97
CA TRP A 61 6.38 -6.59 -2.68
C TRP A 61 7.86 -6.30 -2.90
N GLY A 62 8.16 -5.82 -4.07
CA GLY A 62 9.50 -5.51 -4.51
C GLY A 62 9.59 -5.52 -6.03
N TYR A 63 10.45 -4.69 -6.58
CA TYR A 63 10.64 -4.57 -8.02
C TYR A 63 12.12 -4.47 -8.35
N ALA A 64 12.64 -5.48 -9.04
CA ALA A 64 14.02 -5.57 -9.49
C ALA A 64 14.05 -6.21 -10.87
N PRO A 65 13.82 -5.43 -11.95
CA PRO A 65 13.90 -5.98 -13.31
C PRO A 65 15.32 -6.50 -13.59
N GLY A 66 15.44 -7.38 -14.59
CA GLY A 66 16.69 -8.13 -14.84
C GLY A 66 17.96 -7.30 -15.00
N TRP A 67 17.83 -6.01 -15.39
CA TRP A 67 18.97 -5.09 -15.52
C TRP A 67 19.29 -4.32 -14.23
N TRP A 68 18.49 -4.52 -13.16
CA TRP A 68 18.68 -3.87 -11.85
C TRP A 68 19.57 -4.74 -10.98
N ASP A 69 20.72 -4.20 -10.56
CA ASP A 69 21.74 -4.93 -9.81
C ASP A 69 21.79 -4.60 -8.31
N LYS A 70 20.78 -3.85 -7.83
CA LYS A 70 20.64 -3.43 -6.45
C LYS A 70 19.49 -4.20 -5.80
N PRO A 71 19.32 -4.12 -4.48
CA PRO A 71 18.15 -4.71 -3.82
C PRO A 71 16.84 -4.22 -4.45
N PRO A 72 15.77 -5.04 -4.41
CA PRO A 72 14.49 -4.64 -5.00
C PRO A 72 13.98 -3.33 -4.43
N LEU A 73 13.44 -2.48 -5.31
CA LEU A 73 12.76 -1.26 -4.91
C LEU A 73 11.39 -1.60 -4.34
N ILE A 74 10.97 -0.90 -3.30
CA ILE A 74 9.67 -1.15 -2.65
C ILE A 74 8.73 0.04 -2.74
N ASN A 75 9.25 1.23 -3.08
CA ASN A 75 8.47 2.45 -3.23
C ASN A 75 8.76 3.14 -4.55
N ALA A 76 7.77 3.89 -5.03
CA ALA A 76 7.92 4.79 -6.17
C ALA A 76 7.40 6.17 -5.76
N ARG A 77 8.20 7.21 -5.96
CA ARG A 77 7.80 8.59 -5.60
C ARG A 77 6.79 9.09 -6.63
N VAL A 78 5.66 9.59 -6.15
CA VAL A 78 4.59 10.11 -7.01
C VAL A 78 5.09 11.25 -7.89
N GLU A 79 6.04 12.05 -7.41
CA GLU A 79 6.56 13.22 -8.12
C GLU A 79 7.23 12.85 -9.45
N THR A 80 7.76 11.63 -9.58
CA THR A 80 8.52 11.20 -10.75
C THR A 80 8.05 9.90 -11.39
N ALA A 81 7.20 9.12 -10.73
CA ALA A 81 6.83 7.78 -11.19
C ALA A 81 6.19 7.76 -12.58
N ALA A 82 5.34 8.75 -12.89
CA ALA A 82 4.63 8.82 -14.17
C ALA A 82 5.56 9.08 -15.37
N THR A 83 6.72 9.69 -15.12
CA THR A 83 7.68 10.07 -16.18
C THR A 83 8.99 9.31 -16.10
N SER A 84 9.24 8.60 -15.02
CA SER A 84 10.44 7.81 -14.82
C SER A 84 10.54 6.71 -15.89
N ARG A 85 11.69 6.57 -16.48
CA ARG A 85 11.96 5.52 -17.46
C ARG A 85 11.68 4.13 -16.89
N MET A 86 11.99 3.93 -15.62
CA MET A 86 11.79 2.66 -14.92
C MET A 86 10.31 2.39 -14.60
N PHE A 87 9.57 3.42 -14.14
CA PHE A 87 8.23 3.24 -13.61
C PHE A 87 7.09 3.62 -14.56
N LYS A 88 7.39 4.35 -15.64
CA LYS A 88 6.36 4.80 -16.58
C LYS A 88 5.48 3.66 -17.11
N PRO A 89 6.03 2.51 -17.54
CA PRO A 89 5.18 1.41 -18.00
C PRO A 89 4.29 0.86 -16.89
N LEU A 90 4.78 0.80 -15.65
CA LEU A 90 4.00 0.35 -14.50
C LEU A 90 2.89 1.33 -14.16
N TRP A 91 3.19 2.63 -14.25
CA TRP A 91 2.21 3.70 -14.05
C TRP A 91 1.08 3.62 -15.08
N GLN A 92 1.41 3.35 -16.32
CA GLN A 92 0.43 3.29 -17.41
C GLN A 92 -0.41 2.01 -17.40
N HIS A 93 0.18 0.87 -17.04
CA HIS A 93 -0.45 -0.43 -17.27
C HIS A 93 -0.59 -1.30 -16.03
N GLY A 94 0.11 -0.99 -14.95
CA GLY A 94 0.17 -1.83 -13.76
C GLY A 94 -0.31 -1.16 -12.49
N ARG A 95 -1.32 -0.30 -12.56
CA ARG A 95 -1.87 0.35 -11.38
C ARG A 95 -2.71 -0.64 -10.57
N ALA A 96 -2.52 -0.60 -9.26
CA ALA A 96 -3.15 -1.51 -8.33
C ALA A 96 -3.39 -0.81 -6.99
N ILE A 97 -4.09 -1.47 -6.10
CA ILE A 97 -4.34 -0.98 -4.74
C ILE A 97 -3.89 -2.04 -3.74
N CYS A 98 -3.12 -1.61 -2.76
CA CYS A 98 -2.80 -2.41 -1.60
C CYS A 98 -3.63 -1.89 -0.43
N PHE A 99 -4.64 -2.66 -0.01
CA PHE A 99 -5.43 -2.28 1.17
C PHE A 99 -4.70 -2.69 2.44
N ALA A 100 -4.93 -1.95 3.51
CA ALA A 100 -4.29 -2.19 4.79
C ALA A 100 -5.10 -1.55 5.93
N ASP A 101 -4.76 -1.91 7.16
CA ASP A 101 -5.33 -1.26 8.35
C ASP A 101 -4.63 0.06 8.64
N GLY A 102 -3.35 0.13 8.36
CA GLY A 102 -2.48 1.26 8.58
C GLY A 102 -1.05 0.86 8.28
N TRP A 103 -0.12 1.77 8.49
CA TRP A 103 1.30 1.50 8.24
C TRP A 103 2.15 1.91 9.44
N PHE A 104 3.37 1.38 9.50
CA PHE A 104 4.34 1.71 10.52
C PHE A 104 5.38 2.68 9.97
N GLU A 105 5.82 3.60 10.82
CA GLU A 105 6.98 4.44 10.58
C GLU A 105 7.82 4.54 11.86
N TRP A 106 9.12 4.71 11.69
CA TRP A 106 10.06 4.82 12.78
C TRP A 106 10.51 6.26 12.92
N LYS A 107 10.13 6.89 14.02
CA LYS A 107 10.54 8.25 14.35
C LYS A 107 11.84 8.20 15.11
N LYS A 108 12.81 9.01 14.69
CA LYS A 108 14.06 9.15 15.43
C LYS A 108 13.82 9.97 16.69
N GLU A 109 14.04 9.34 17.85
CA GLU A 109 13.91 9.98 19.17
C GLU A 109 15.23 9.81 19.91
N GLY A 110 16.08 10.84 19.90
CA GLY A 110 17.45 10.74 20.44
C GLY A 110 18.29 9.73 19.67
N ASP A 111 18.86 8.78 20.35
CA ASP A 111 19.68 7.71 19.75
C ASP A 111 18.86 6.51 19.28
N LYS A 112 17.56 6.53 19.53
CA LYS A 112 16.66 5.39 19.27
C LYS A 112 15.63 5.75 18.22
N LYS A 113 15.10 4.72 17.56
CA LYS A 113 13.96 4.86 16.66
C LYS A 113 12.75 4.25 17.32
N GLN A 114 11.69 5.04 17.46
CA GLN A 114 10.42 4.62 18.03
C GLN A 114 9.44 4.33 16.91
N PRO A 115 8.92 3.10 16.78
CA PRO A 115 7.89 2.80 15.80
C PRO A 115 6.53 3.37 16.22
N TYR A 116 5.82 3.87 15.23
CA TYR A 116 4.44 4.36 15.33
C TYR A 116 3.56 3.61 14.35
N PHE A 117 2.34 3.35 14.74
CA PHE A 117 1.30 2.86 13.84
C PHE A 117 0.40 4.01 13.44
N ILE A 118 0.25 4.23 12.15
CA ILE A 118 -0.48 5.35 11.56
C ILE A 118 -1.70 4.77 10.83
N HIS A 119 -2.89 5.28 11.15
CA HIS A 119 -4.14 4.80 10.56
C HIS A 119 -5.14 5.95 10.44
N ARG A 120 -6.24 5.71 9.72
CA ARG A 120 -7.27 6.74 9.60
C ARG A 120 -7.97 6.96 10.93
N ALA A 121 -8.23 8.23 11.24
CA ALA A 121 -8.93 8.63 12.46
C ALA A 121 -10.37 8.10 12.52
N ASP A 122 -10.99 7.91 11.34
CA ASP A 122 -12.38 7.41 11.25
C ASP A 122 -12.48 5.87 11.33
N GLY A 123 -11.36 5.18 11.48
CA GLY A 123 -11.33 3.73 11.60
C GLY A 123 -11.48 2.97 10.28
N GLN A 124 -11.63 3.67 9.15
CA GLN A 124 -11.66 3.01 7.85
C GLN A 124 -10.29 2.43 7.49
N PRO A 125 -10.25 1.36 6.67
CA PRO A 125 -8.98 0.91 6.12
C PRO A 125 -8.38 1.93 5.18
N ILE A 126 -7.11 1.76 4.89
CA ILE A 126 -6.40 2.59 3.91
C ILE A 126 -6.25 1.85 2.60
N PHE A 127 -6.33 2.60 1.49
CA PHE A 127 -6.15 2.08 0.14
C PHE A 127 -4.94 2.76 -0.47
N MET A 128 -3.80 2.07 -0.41
CA MET A 128 -2.52 2.61 -0.87
C MET A 128 -2.39 2.41 -2.37
N ALA A 129 -2.05 3.47 -3.09
CA ALA A 129 -1.75 3.38 -4.51
C ALA A 129 -0.48 2.54 -4.71
N ALA A 130 -0.56 1.60 -5.64
CA ALA A 130 0.54 0.73 -6.01
C ALA A 130 0.69 0.67 -7.52
N ILE A 131 1.90 0.37 -7.97
CA ILE A 131 2.20 0.08 -9.38
C ILE A 131 3.06 -1.18 -9.42
N GLY A 132 2.90 -1.99 -10.47
CA GLY A 132 3.63 -3.24 -10.57
C GLY A 132 3.67 -3.82 -11.97
N SER A 133 4.36 -4.92 -12.08
CA SER A 133 4.56 -5.63 -13.35
C SER A 133 3.42 -6.63 -13.58
N THR A 134 2.64 -6.41 -14.63
CA THR A 134 1.55 -7.30 -15.01
C THR A 134 2.04 -8.46 -15.89
N PRO A 135 1.38 -9.61 -15.90
CA PRO A 135 0.18 -9.97 -15.13
C PRO A 135 0.51 -10.29 -13.67
N PHE A 136 -0.31 -9.79 -12.75
CA PHE A 136 -0.05 -9.98 -11.31
C PHE A 136 -0.20 -11.43 -10.84
N GLU A 137 -1.01 -12.23 -11.51
CA GLU A 137 -1.17 -13.66 -11.20
C GLU A 137 0.05 -14.51 -11.54
N ARG A 138 1.05 -13.94 -12.21
CA ARG A 138 2.29 -14.64 -12.56
C ARG A 138 3.10 -15.10 -11.34
N GLY A 139 3.07 -14.32 -10.26
CA GLY A 139 3.76 -14.69 -9.01
C GLY A 139 5.28 -14.58 -9.05
N ASP A 140 5.83 -13.75 -9.93
CA ASP A 140 7.27 -13.53 -10.06
C ASP A 140 7.84 -12.81 -8.82
N GLU A 141 8.92 -13.33 -8.26
CA GLU A 141 9.56 -12.76 -7.08
C GLU A 141 10.48 -11.57 -7.37
N ALA A 142 10.81 -11.31 -8.63
CA ALA A 142 11.70 -10.22 -9.00
C ALA A 142 10.94 -8.97 -9.46
N GLU A 143 9.81 -9.13 -10.09
CA GLU A 143 9.05 -8.05 -10.73
C GLU A 143 7.63 -8.01 -10.19
N GLY A 144 7.50 -7.66 -8.92
CA GLY A 144 6.22 -7.52 -8.25
C GLY A 144 5.70 -6.07 -8.29
N PHE A 145 5.44 -5.52 -7.12
CA PHE A 145 4.83 -4.18 -7.02
C PHE A 145 5.60 -3.27 -6.06
N LEU A 146 5.31 -1.98 -6.20
CA LEU A 146 5.83 -0.92 -5.33
C LEU A 146 4.65 -0.11 -4.77
N ILE A 147 4.80 0.39 -3.56
CA ILE A 147 3.87 1.36 -2.98
C ILE A 147 4.28 2.76 -3.46
N VAL A 148 3.31 3.51 -3.99
CA VAL A 148 3.52 4.91 -4.39
C VAL A 148 3.56 5.76 -3.11
N THR A 149 4.56 6.65 -3.02
CA THR A 149 4.71 7.54 -1.86
C THR A 149 4.59 9.00 -2.27
N SER A 150 4.22 9.83 -1.30
CA SER A 150 4.20 11.28 -1.43
C SER A 150 4.92 11.93 -0.25
N ALA A 151 5.17 13.24 -0.36
CA ALA A 151 5.73 13.99 0.75
C ALA A 151 4.74 14.04 1.91
N ALA A 152 5.23 13.83 3.12
CA ALA A 152 4.44 14.04 4.32
C ALA A 152 4.35 15.53 4.63
N ASP A 153 3.22 15.93 5.20
CA ASP A 153 3.00 17.31 5.65
C ASP A 153 2.30 17.29 7.02
N LYS A 154 2.08 18.46 7.59
CA LYS A 154 1.44 18.63 8.90
C LYS A 154 2.09 17.71 9.94
N GLY A 155 1.33 17.11 10.83
CA GLY A 155 1.86 16.28 11.90
C GLY A 155 2.63 15.05 11.45
N LEU A 156 2.29 14.49 10.29
CA LEU A 156 2.97 13.29 9.76
C LEU A 156 4.45 13.54 9.46
N VAL A 157 4.83 14.75 9.08
CA VAL A 157 6.23 15.10 8.79
C VAL A 157 7.11 14.96 10.04
N ASP A 158 6.54 15.06 11.23
CA ASP A 158 7.27 14.90 12.48
C ASP A 158 7.70 13.45 12.73
N ILE A 159 7.04 12.50 12.08
CA ILE A 159 7.39 11.07 12.17
C ILE A 159 8.33 10.70 11.04
N HIS A 160 7.98 11.03 9.82
CA HIS A 160 8.80 10.75 8.64
C HIS A 160 8.45 11.73 7.51
N ASP A 161 9.40 12.02 6.62
CA ASP A 161 9.22 12.97 5.51
C ASP A 161 8.46 12.39 4.31
N ARG A 162 8.28 11.08 4.26
CA ARG A 162 7.50 10.39 3.20
C ARG A 162 6.36 9.58 3.80
N ARG A 163 5.30 9.41 3.03
CA ARG A 163 4.12 8.62 3.42
C ARG A 163 3.60 7.83 2.22
N PRO A 164 2.89 6.72 2.44
CA PRO A 164 2.19 6.08 1.34
C PRO A 164 1.09 7.01 0.80
N LEU A 165 0.87 6.93 -0.50
CA LEU A 165 -0.21 7.67 -1.14
C LEU A 165 -1.52 6.91 -0.91
N VAL A 166 -2.31 7.37 0.03
CA VAL A 166 -3.60 6.76 0.38
C VAL A 166 -4.70 7.47 -0.38
N LEU A 167 -5.53 6.70 -1.08
CA LEU A 167 -6.64 7.22 -1.88
C LEU A 167 -7.98 7.00 -1.15
N SER A 168 -8.95 7.88 -1.43
CA SER A 168 -10.34 7.60 -1.04
C SER A 168 -10.82 6.31 -1.72
N PRO A 169 -11.84 5.64 -1.20
CA PRO A 169 -12.37 4.43 -1.86
C PRO A 169 -12.77 4.67 -3.32
N GLU A 170 -13.40 5.81 -3.61
CA GLU A 170 -13.81 6.18 -4.96
C GLU A 170 -12.61 6.37 -5.89
N ALA A 171 -11.59 7.09 -5.41
CA ALA A 171 -10.36 7.31 -6.18
C ALA A 171 -9.58 6.01 -6.36
N ALA A 172 -9.59 5.13 -5.37
CA ALA A 172 -8.95 3.82 -5.47
C ALA A 172 -9.57 2.97 -6.58
N ARG A 173 -10.90 2.99 -6.69
CA ARG A 173 -11.62 2.30 -7.78
C ARG A 173 -11.23 2.85 -9.15
N GLU A 174 -11.22 4.18 -9.29
CA GLU A 174 -10.84 4.84 -10.55
C GLU A 174 -9.37 4.58 -10.90
N TRP A 175 -8.49 4.61 -9.91
CA TRP A 175 -7.05 4.35 -10.09
C TRP A 175 -6.77 3.01 -10.77
N MET A 176 -7.54 1.98 -10.42
CA MET A 176 -7.37 0.63 -10.95
C MET A 176 -7.96 0.41 -12.34
N ARG A 177 -8.80 1.32 -12.84
CA ARG A 177 -9.47 1.14 -14.12
C ARG A 177 -8.46 1.07 -15.27
N GLN A 178 -8.58 0.04 -16.08
CA GLN A 178 -7.67 -0.17 -17.21
C GLN A 178 -7.90 0.80 -18.36
N ASP A 179 -9.08 1.42 -18.44
CA ASP A 179 -9.40 2.43 -19.46
C ASP A 179 -8.90 3.84 -19.10
N VAL A 180 -8.26 3.99 -17.92
CA VAL A 180 -7.66 5.25 -17.48
C VAL A 180 -6.21 5.31 -17.95
N GLY A 181 -5.84 6.40 -18.64
CA GLY A 181 -4.47 6.64 -19.09
C GLY A 181 -3.60 7.19 -17.97
N GLY A 182 -2.27 7.18 -18.22
CA GLY A 182 -1.30 7.62 -17.22
C GLY A 182 -1.47 9.06 -16.76
N LYS A 183 -1.88 9.96 -17.67
CA LYS A 183 -2.12 11.37 -17.33
C LYS A 183 -3.38 11.56 -16.51
N GLU A 184 -4.45 10.86 -16.86
CA GLU A 184 -5.70 10.89 -16.09
C GLU A 184 -5.47 10.31 -14.67
N ALA A 185 -4.61 9.32 -14.55
CA ALA A 185 -4.22 8.74 -13.26
C ALA A 185 -3.59 9.79 -12.33
N GLU A 186 -2.80 10.73 -12.87
CA GLU A 186 -2.25 11.83 -12.08
C GLU A 186 -3.33 12.74 -11.53
N GLU A 187 -4.39 12.99 -12.31
CA GLU A 187 -5.55 13.79 -11.88
C GLU A 187 -6.33 13.09 -10.77
N ILE A 188 -6.52 11.79 -10.89
CA ILE A 188 -7.19 10.97 -9.87
C ILE A 188 -6.47 11.09 -8.52
N ILE A 189 -5.16 11.04 -8.53
CA ILE A 189 -4.35 11.21 -7.33
C ILE A 189 -4.49 12.62 -6.76
N ALA A 190 -4.42 13.63 -7.60
CA ALA A 190 -4.52 15.02 -7.15
C ALA A 190 -5.83 15.29 -6.42
N ASP A 191 -6.93 14.71 -6.90
CA ASP A 191 -8.27 14.91 -6.34
C ASP A 191 -8.62 13.93 -5.23
N GLY A 192 -8.05 12.73 -5.26
CA GLY A 192 -8.48 11.61 -4.42
C GLY A 192 -7.55 11.24 -3.27
N ALA A 193 -6.41 11.91 -3.12
CA ALA A 193 -5.48 11.62 -2.03
C ALA A 193 -6.07 12.05 -0.68
N VAL A 194 -6.01 11.15 0.29
CA VAL A 194 -6.47 11.43 1.65
C VAL A 194 -5.44 12.33 2.35
N PRO A 195 -5.85 13.52 2.83
CA PRO A 195 -4.91 14.46 3.42
C PRO A 195 -4.39 14.00 4.78
N ALA A 196 -3.24 14.53 5.17
CA ALA A 196 -2.54 14.16 6.40
C ALA A 196 -3.37 14.32 7.67
N ASP A 197 -4.27 15.31 7.73
CA ASP A 197 -5.10 15.56 8.91
C ASP A 197 -6.22 14.52 9.13
N LYS A 198 -6.37 13.57 8.23
CA LYS A 198 -7.30 12.44 8.39
C LYS A 198 -6.68 11.25 9.12
N PHE A 199 -5.41 11.33 9.45
CA PHE A 199 -4.68 10.24 10.10
C PHE A 199 -4.37 10.57 11.56
N ILE A 200 -4.35 9.53 12.38
CA ILE A 200 -3.85 9.57 13.75
C ILE A 200 -2.80 8.47 13.92
N TRP A 201 -1.99 8.59 14.95
CA TRP A 201 -0.92 7.63 15.21
C TRP A 201 -0.65 7.51 16.70
N HIS A 202 -0.05 6.39 17.06
CA HIS A 202 0.39 6.11 18.41
C HIS A 202 1.66 5.27 18.39
N ALA A 203 2.46 5.39 19.43
CA ALA A 203 3.65 4.59 19.61
C ALA A 203 3.28 3.12 19.83
N VAL A 204 4.06 2.23 19.25
CA VAL A 204 3.86 0.78 19.37
C VAL A 204 5.14 0.11 19.87
N THR A 205 5.03 -1.16 20.24
CA THR A 205 6.17 -1.95 20.71
C THR A 205 7.29 -2.03 19.66
N ARG A 206 8.53 -1.96 20.10
CA ARG A 206 9.69 -2.16 19.23
C ARG A 206 9.79 -3.56 18.64
N ALA A 207 9.02 -4.51 19.18
CA ALA A 207 8.93 -5.87 18.64
C ALA A 207 8.51 -5.89 17.16
N VAL A 208 7.81 -4.85 16.66
CA VAL A 208 7.43 -4.75 15.25
C VAL A 208 8.65 -4.66 14.33
N GLY A 209 9.80 -4.24 14.82
CA GLY A 209 11.04 -4.20 14.05
C GLY A 209 11.49 -5.57 13.56
N ASN A 210 11.15 -6.62 14.27
CA ASN A 210 11.44 -8.00 13.86
C ASN A 210 10.30 -8.54 13.00
N VAL A 211 10.58 -8.79 11.73
CA VAL A 211 9.58 -9.27 10.76
C VAL A 211 8.97 -10.63 11.11
N LYS A 212 9.57 -11.39 12.02
CA LYS A 212 9.03 -12.66 12.50
C LYS A 212 7.86 -12.48 13.47
N ASN A 213 7.75 -11.32 14.09
CA ASN A 213 6.63 -11.00 14.99
C ASN A 213 5.42 -10.60 14.16
N GLN A 214 4.29 -11.24 14.39
CA GLN A 214 3.07 -11.08 13.57
C GLN A 214 1.78 -10.93 14.39
N GLY A 215 1.88 -10.83 15.71
CA GLY A 215 0.70 -10.80 16.58
C GLY A 215 -0.05 -9.46 16.58
N PRO A 216 -1.31 -9.47 17.01
CA PRO A 216 -2.14 -8.25 17.04
C PRO A 216 -1.63 -7.19 18.03
N GLU A 217 -0.84 -7.56 19.01
CA GLU A 217 -0.22 -6.63 19.96
C GLU A 217 0.68 -5.59 19.29
N LEU A 218 1.14 -5.86 18.08
CA LEU A 218 2.07 -4.98 17.36
C LEU A 218 1.44 -3.65 16.95
N ILE A 219 0.12 -3.57 16.83
CA ILE A 219 -0.58 -2.33 16.49
C ILE A 219 -1.20 -1.64 17.69
N GLU A 220 -1.09 -2.23 18.89
CA GLU A 220 -1.66 -1.67 20.11
C GLU A 220 -0.78 -0.54 20.65
N PRO A 221 -1.39 0.52 21.23
CA PRO A 221 -0.62 1.59 21.86
C PRO A 221 0.23 1.05 23.02
N VAL A 222 1.48 1.52 23.10
CA VAL A 222 2.30 1.32 24.30
C VAL A 222 2.05 2.45 25.29
N THR A 223 2.03 2.12 26.54
CA THR A 223 1.80 3.10 27.62
C THR A 223 3.10 3.68 28.14
#